data_b6d86fdd82a372a026b95b6bf551dd23
#
_entry.id   b6d86fdd82a372a026b95b6bf551dd23
#
_cell.length_a   1.000
_cell.length_b   1.000
_cell.length_c   1.000
_cell.angle_alpha   90.00
_cell.angle_beta   90.00
_cell.angle_gamma   90.00
#
_symmetry.space_group_name_H-M   'P 1'
#
loop_
_entity.id
_entity.type
_entity.pdbx_description
1 polymer ?
#
loop_
_entity_poly.entity_id
_entity_poly.type
_entity_poly.pdbx_seq_one_letter_code
_entity_poly.pdbx_strand_id
1 'polypeptide(L)'
;MLPPLRALVAFEAVARLGSIGAAARELCVTQAAVSQQLKSLESFLGATLFERGKRGVKLTSAAQHYQPIVSGSLAHLKLQTQILFGEKETDVLSLRVNHTFCHNWLLPRLPSFYQQYSFIRLDIQLVDWPSTNPCENVDIEITNGKVDSEETSYERLFQEHWQLVCSPAFKQQYQAQLNANAFSKLPAVQVKGYQENLMQWLSHNQLSTELPQIQLEISNSLHALEAAKQGIGVLLVRSLAVSTLLKKKDLVLAVDASMPSDSGHYLVTKHCRSAKVNFFCDWLYHQIELADAE
;
A
#
# COMPACT_ATOMS: atom_id res chain seq x y z
N MET A 1 25.98 4.94 -22.41
CA MET A 1 26.17 6.40 -22.30
C MET A 1 24.89 6.97 -21.69
N LEU A 2 24.97 7.91 -20.72
CA LEU A 2 23.78 8.50 -20.13
C LEU A 2 23.29 9.71 -20.95
N PRO A 3 21.96 9.98 -21.00
CA PRO A 3 21.42 11.18 -21.62
C PRO A 3 21.90 12.44 -20.91
N PRO A 4 21.98 13.60 -21.59
CA PRO A 4 22.37 14.87 -20.95
C PRO A 4 21.39 15.24 -19.82
N LEU A 5 21.89 15.51 -18.63
CA LEU A 5 21.05 15.79 -17.44
C LEU A 5 20.10 16.98 -17.67
N ARG A 6 20.57 18.07 -18.32
CA ARG A 6 19.72 19.22 -18.63
C ARG A 6 18.56 18.87 -19.55
N ALA A 7 18.77 17.92 -20.46
CA ALA A 7 17.73 17.47 -21.36
C ALA A 7 16.68 16.59 -20.64
N LEU A 8 17.12 15.77 -19.65
CA LEU A 8 16.20 15.01 -18.78
C LEU A 8 15.36 15.95 -17.91
N VAL A 9 15.97 17.00 -17.34
CA VAL A 9 15.25 18.01 -16.53
C VAL A 9 14.21 18.75 -17.39
N ALA A 10 14.57 19.14 -18.61
CA ALA A 10 13.65 19.79 -19.53
C ALA A 10 12.50 18.85 -19.95
N PHE A 11 12.80 17.58 -20.20
CA PHE A 11 11.80 16.56 -20.52
C PHE A 11 10.81 16.36 -19.37
N GLU A 12 11.28 16.18 -18.13
CA GLU A 12 10.44 16.02 -16.94
C GLU A 12 9.48 17.21 -16.77
N ALA A 13 10.01 18.45 -16.81
CA ALA A 13 9.20 19.65 -16.64
C ALA A 13 8.11 19.77 -17.71
N VAL A 14 8.45 19.51 -18.99
CA VAL A 14 7.46 19.56 -20.09
C VAL A 14 6.45 18.43 -19.99
N ALA A 15 6.88 17.23 -19.61
CA ALA A 15 6.01 16.08 -19.45
C ALA A 15 4.95 16.30 -18.36
N ARG A 16 5.36 16.86 -17.23
CA ARG A 16 4.51 17.16 -16.08
C ARG A 16 3.56 18.34 -16.33
N LEU A 17 4.05 19.41 -16.95
CA LEU A 17 3.29 20.65 -17.16
C LEU A 17 2.48 20.67 -18.47
N GLY A 18 2.72 19.74 -19.39
CA GLY A 18 2.05 19.68 -20.70
C GLY A 18 2.34 20.87 -21.61
N SER A 19 3.34 21.72 -21.27
CA SER A 19 3.60 22.97 -21.96
C SER A 19 5.08 23.38 -21.92
N ILE A 20 5.67 23.60 -23.08
CA ILE A 20 7.06 24.11 -23.20
C ILE A 20 7.18 25.50 -22.55
N GLY A 21 6.16 26.36 -22.70
CA GLY A 21 6.19 27.68 -22.11
C GLY A 21 6.10 27.68 -20.58
N ALA A 22 5.31 26.76 -20.00
CA ALA A 22 5.26 26.58 -18.55
C ALA A 22 6.57 26.02 -18.01
N ALA A 23 7.14 25.01 -18.65
CA ALA A 23 8.44 24.45 -18.29
C ALA A 23 9.57 25.47 -18.39
N ALA A 24 9.58 26.30 -19.43
CA ALA A 24 10.59 27.36 -19.58
C ALA A 24 10.54 28.38 -18.42
N ARG A 25 9.34 28.74 -17.97
CA ARG A 25 9.17 29.64 -16.80
C ARG A 25 9.64 28.96 -15.51
N GLU A 26 9.26 27.69 -15.30
CA GLU A 26 9.69 26.95 -14.10
C GLU A 26 11.22 26.78 -14.04
N LEU A 27 11.83 26.49 -15.19
CA LEU A 27 13.28 26.26 -15.28
C LEU A 27 14.08 27.57 -15.42
N CYS A 28 13.42 28.74 -15.43
CA CYS A 28 14.03 30.05 -15.61
C CYS A 28 14.89 30.16 -16.89
N VAL A 29 14.45 29.56 -18.00
CA VAL A 29 15.12 29.58 -19.31
C VAL A 29 14.15 29.98 -20.43
N THR A 30 14.69 30.19 -21.65
CA THR A 30 13.83 30.48 -22.81
C THR A 30 13.14 29.22 -23.35
N GLN A 31 12.00 29.40 -24.01
CA GLN A 31 11.30 28.28 -24.67
C GLN A 31 12.17 27.64 -25.78
N ALA A 32 13.01 28.44 -26.44
CA ALA A 32 13.97 27.97 -27.44
C ALA A 32 15.00 27.03 -26.80
N ALA A 33 15.51 27.36 -25.61
CA ALA A 33 16.44 26.51 -24.85
C ALA A 33 15.78 25.17 -24.46
N VAL A 34 14.55 25.21 -23.92
CA VAL A 34 13.82 23.98 -23.60
C VAL A 34 13.61 23.11 -24.86
N SER A 35 13.17 23.73 -25.96
CA SER A 35 12.96 23.02 -27.23
C SER A 35 14.26 22.40 -27.77
N GLN A 36 15.40 23.05 -27.60
CA GLN A 36 16.70 22.53 -27.97
C GLN A 36 17.13 21.35 -27.10
N GLN A 37 16.89 21.41 -25.78
CA GLN A 37 17.16 20.29 -24.88
C GLN A 37 16.31 19.07 -25.21
N LEU A 38 15.02 19.26 -25.52
CA LEU A 38 14.14 18.17 -25.94
C LEU A 38 14.63 17.52 -27.25
N LYS A 39 14.98 18.31 -28.26
CA LYS A 39 15.56 17.78 -29.51
C LYS A 39 16.85 17.01 -29.27
N SER A 40 17.72 17.50 -28.36
CA SER A 40 18.94 16.81 -27.98
C SER A 40 18.66 15.44 -27.36
N LEU A 41 17.64 15.36 -26.50
CA LEU A 41 17.22 14.11 -25.89
C LEU A 41 16.62 13.14 -26.91
N GLU A 42 15.71 13.61 -27.76
CA GLU A 42 15.10 12.81 -28.82
C GLU A 42 16.14 12.26 -29.80
N SER A 43 17.13 13.10 -30.16
CA SER A 43 18.25 12.67 -31.00
C SER A 43 19.12 11.63 -30.31
N PHE A 44 19.38 11.78 -29.00
CA PHE A 44 20.16 10.81 -28.22
C PHE A 44 19.45 9.46 -28.10
N LEU A 45 18.12 9.48 -27.90
CA LEU A 45 17.30 8.27 -27.74
C LEU A 45 16.89 7.64 -29.08
N GLY A 46 17.03 8.37 -30.19
CA GLY A 46 16.55 7.94 -31.51
C GLY A 46 15.02 7.83 -31.60
N ALA A 47 14.29 8.55 -30.73
CA ALA A 47 12.84 8.47 -30.64
C ALA A 47 12.23 9.84 -30.33
N THR A 48 11.06 10.13 -30.91
CA THR A 48 10.26 11.31 -30.55
C THR A 48 9.55 11.08 -29.23
N LEU A 49 9.60 12.07 -28.35
CA LEU A 49 8.99 12.01 -27.01
C LEU A 49 7.70 12.80 -26.94
N PHE A 50 7.55 13.82 -27.80
CA PHE A 50 6.37 14.69 -27.78
C PHE A 50 5.74 14.81 -29.16
N GLU A 51 4.40 14.81 -29.16
CA GLU A 51 3.58 15.16 -30.31
C GLU A 51 3.01 16.57 -30.13
N ARG A 52 3.03 17.38 -31.17
CA ARG A 52 2.44 18.71 -31.16
C ARG A 52 0.94 18.62 -31.39
N GLY A 53 0.16 19.06 -30.42
CA GLY A 53 -1.30 19.16 -30.50
C GLY A 53 -1.81 20.62 -30.54
N LYS A 54 -3.09 20.79 -30.88
CA LYS A 54 -3.74 22.13 -30.91
C LYS A 54 -3.77 22.85 -29.55
N ARG A 55 -3.55 22.14 -28.44
CA ARG A 55 -3.60 22.68 -27.05
C ARG A 55 -2.31 22.48 -26.24
N GLY A 56 -1.18 22.26 -26.89
CA GLY A 56 0.10 22.04 -26.23
C GLY A 56 0.83 20.80 -26.76
N VAL A 57 1.66 20.18 -25.93
CA VAL A 57 2.41 18.97 -26.26
C VAL A 57 1.82 17.75 -25.54
N LYS A 58 1.76 16.62 -26.24
CA LYS A 58 1.36 15.32 -25.65
C LYS A 58 2.54 14.36 -25.69
N LEU A 59 2.61 13.50 -24.69
CA LEU A 59 3.59 12.43 -24.65
C LEU A 59 3.29 11.35 -25.66
N THR A 60 4.31 10.85 -26.36
CA THR A 60 4.25 9.61 -27.12
C THR A 60 4.17 8.41 -26.17
N SER A 61 3.79 7.23 -26.65
CA SER A 61 3.77 5.99 -25.86
C SER A 61 5.15 5.71 -25.22
N ALA A 62 6.25 5.89 -25.97
CA ALA A 62 7.60 5.74 -25.45
C ALA A 62 7.88 6.72 -24.29
N ALA A 63 7.46 7.97 -24.45
CA ALA A 63 7.65 9.00 -23.42
C ALA A 63 6.79 8.74 -22.17
N GLN A 64 5.59 8.18 -22.30
CA GLN A 64 4.73 7.80 -21.16
C GLN A 64 5.40 6.72 -20.29
N HIS A 65 6.09 5.76 -20.87
CA HIS A 65 6.87 4.75 -20.14
C HIS A 65 8.18 5.31 -19.56
N TYR A 66 8.79 6.27 -20.25
CA TYR A 66 10.06 6.84 -19.83
C TYR A 66 9.92 7.90 -18.74
N GLN A 67 8.79 8.64 -18.72
CA GLN A 67 8.53 9.71 -17.76
C GLN A 67 8.68 9.28 -16.29
N PRO A 68 8.05 8.20 -15.80
CA PRO A 68 8.17 7.82 -14.40
C PRO A 68 9.62 7.47 -14.01
N ILE A 69 10.37 6.85 -14.93
CA ILE A 69 11.78 6.51 -14.72
C ILE A 69 12.62 7.78 -14.55
N VAL A 70 12.44 8.76 -15.44
CA VAL A 70 13.19 10.04 -15.38
C VAL A 70 12.80 10.84 -14.16
N SER A 71 11.49 10.99 -13.90
CA SER A 71 11.00 11.75 -12.74
C SER A 71 11.50 11.15 -11.42
N GLY A 72 11.44 9.82 -11.26
CA GLY A 72 11.97 9.12 -10.09
C GLY A 72 13.48 9.30 -9.92
N SER A 73 14.26 9.16 -11.00
CA SER A 73 15.71 9.32 -10.97
C SER A 73 16.15 10.74 -10.61
N LEU A 74 15.50 11.76 -11.19
CA LEU A 74 15.79 13.17 -10.89
C LEU A 74 15.38 13.54 -9.46
N ALA A 75 14.23 13.06 -9.00
CA ALA A 75 13.79 13.25 -7.64
C ALA A 75 14.77 12.61 -6.65
N HIS A 76 15.21 11.39 -6.92
CA HIS A 76 16.22 10.71 -6.11
C HIS A 76 17.54 11.46 -6.08
N LEU A 77 18.07 11.91 -7.24
CA LEU A 77 19.30 12.70 -7.30
C LEU A 77 19.20 14.02 -6.50
N LYS A 78 18.11 14.79 -6.72
CA LYS A 78 17.85 16.03 -5.98
C LYS A 78 17.88 15.80 -4.47
N LEU A 79 17.25 14.76 -4.05
CA LEU A 79 17.11 14.39 -2.66
C LEU A 79 18.45 13.96 -2.04
N GLN A 80 19.22 13.06 -2.70
CA GLN A 80 20.55 12.67 -2.21
C GLN A 80 21.48 13.89 -2.10
N THR A 81 21.34 14.85 -3.02
CA THR A 81 22.07 16.10 -2.95
C THR A 81 21.67 16.92 -1.70
N GLN A 82 20.37 17.00 -1.40
CA GLN A 82 19.89 17.68 -0.19
C GLN A 82 20.36 17.00 1.09
N ILE A 83 20.37 15.65 1.12
CA ILE A 83 20.84 14.88 2.27
C ILE A 83 22.32 15.09 2.56
N LEU A 84 23.13 15.08 1.50
CA LEU A 84 24.60 15.14 1.64
C LEU A 84 25.11 16.56 1.84
N PHE A 85 24.45 17.56 1.29
CA PHE A 85 24.95 18.93 1.18
C PHE A 85 23.95 20.01 1.61
N GLY A 86 22.68 19.66 1.88
CA GLY A 86 21.65 20.58 2.36
C GLY A 86 21.62 20.73 3.88
N GLU A 87 20.91 21.73 4.38
CA GLU A 87 20.56 21.80 5.79
C GLU A 87 19.70 20.60 6.17
N LYS A 88 19.94 20.00 7.36
CA LYS A 88 19.25 18.79 7.83
C LYS A 88 17.80 19.10 8.23
N GLU A 89 16.94 19.47 7.31
CA GLU A 89 15.50 19.32 7.52
C GLU A 89 15.12 17.87 7.22
N THR A 90 14.78 17.12 8.26
CA THR A 90 14.21 15.78 8.10
C THR A 90 12.82 15.93 7.49
N ASP A 91 12.63 15.46 6.26
CA ASP A 91 11.31 15.40 5.64
C ASP A 91 10.42 14.44 6.45
N VAL A 92 9.38 14.98 7.07
CA VAL A 92 8.40 14.16 7.80
C VAL A 92 7.36 13.67 6.81
N LEU A 93 7.25 12.35 6.68
CA LEU A 93 6.18 11.69 5.94
C LEU A 93 5.12 11.19 6.93
N SER A 94 3.94 11.76 6.85
CA SER A 94 2.81 11.40 7.72
C SER A 94 1.95 10.31 7.09
N LEU A 95 1.78 9.20 7.84
CA LEU A 95 0.99 8.05 7.42
C LEU A 95 -0.17 7.83 8.39
N ARG A 96 -1.33 7.45 7.87
CA ARG A 96 -2.43 6.88 8.65
C ARG A 96 -2.61 5.42 8.25
N VAL A 97 -2.54 4.51 9.22
CA VAL A 97 -2.45 3.08 8.94
C VAL A 97 -3.31 2.29 9.91
N ASN A 98 -3.94 1.22 9.43
CA ASN A 98 -4.61 0.26 10.30
C ASN A 98 -3.62 -0.44 11.25
N HIS A 99 -4.01 -0.63 12.52
CA HIS A 99 -3.18 -1.26 13.56
C HIS A 99 -2.58 -2.60 13.14
N THR A 100 -3.40 -3.48 12.60
CA THR A 100 -2.99 -4.85 12.26
C THR A 100 -2.04 -4.87 11.08
N PHE A 101 -2.30 -4.07 10.04
CA PHE A 101 -1.39 -3.91 8.92
C PHE A 101 -0.04 -3.32 9.37
N CYS A 102 -0.08 -2.27 10.18
CA CYS A 102 1.14 -1.66 10.72
C CYS A 102 1.99 -2.69 11.46
N HIS A 103 1.39 -3.42 12.42
CA HIS A 103 2.11 -4.37 13.26
C HIS A 103 2.66 -5.58 12.48
N ASN A 104 1.80 -6.22 11.68
CA ASN A 104 2.13 -7.52 11.08
C ASN A 104 2.86 -7.39 9.75
N TRP A 105 2.68 -6.29 9.02
CA TRP A 105 3.24 -6.15 7.68
C TRP A 105 4.24 -4.99 7.56
N LEU A 106 3.89 -3.78 7.99
CA LEU A 106 4.69 -2.59 7.76
C LEU A 106 5.94 -2.54 8.65
N LEU A 107 5.77 -2.61 9.98
CA LEU A 107 6.88 -2.48 10.94
C LEU A 107 8.02 -3.47 10.71
N PRO A 108 7.78 -4.77 10.42
CA PRO A 108 8.87 -5.71 10.14
C PRO A 108 9.73 -5.35 8.92
N ARG A 109 9.19 -4.54 7.99
CA ARG A 109 9.84 -4.16 6.73
C ARG A 109 10.49 -2.77 6.79
N LEU A 110 10.12 -1.91 7.74
CA LEU A 110 10.67 -0.56 7.88
C LEU A 110 12.21 -0.49 8.01
N PRO A 111 12.94 -1.47 8.57
CA PRO A 111 14.40 -1.43 8.54
C PRO A 111 14.97 -1.27 7.13
N SER A 112 14.38 -1.94 6.12
CA SER A 112 14.81 -1.79 4.71
C SER A 112 14.46 -0.41 4.13
N PHE A 113 13.37 0.21 4.57
CA PHE A 113 13.03 1.58 4.21
C PHE A 113 14.08 2.56 4.71
N TYR A 114 14.46 2.49 5.98
CA TYR A 114 15.46 3.38 6.56
C TYR A 114 16.88 3.16 6.05
N GLN A 115 17.21 1.96 5.55
CA GLN A 115 18.47 1.72 4.85
C GLN A 115 18.55 2.49 3.53
N GLN A 116 17.40 2.68 2.84
CA GLN A 116 17.33 3.38 1.56
C GLN A 116 17.05 4.89 1.72
N TYR A 117 16.22 5.25 2.71
CA TYR A 117 15.68 6.61 2.89
C TYR A 117 15.83 7.09 4.33
N SER A 118 17.07 7.08 4.84
CA SER A 118 17.42 7.44 6.23
C SER A 118 17.05 8.87 6.62
N PHE A 119 16.81 9.76 5.65
CA PHE A 119 16.46 11.18 5.79
C PHE A 119 14.94 11.39 5.93
N ILE A 120 14.10 10.38 5.65
CA ILE A 120 12.65 10.47 5.84
C ILE A 120 12.31 9.98 7.24
N ARG A 121 11.73 10.88 8.04
CA ARG A 121 11.10 10.51 9.31
C ARG A 121 9.64 10.14 9.06
N LEU A 122 9.24 8.96 9.49
CA LEU A 122 7.84 8.55 9.44
C LEU A 122 7.11 9.02 10.70
N ASP A 123 5.96 9.63 10.51
CA ASP A 123 4.96 9.92 11.55
C ASP A 123 3.74 9.05 11.28
N ILE A 124 3.53 8.01 12.10
CA ILE A 124 2.51 6.99 11.86
C ILE A 124 1.36 7.16 12.86
N GLN A 125 0.19 7.50 12.34
CA GLN A 125 -1.07 7.55 13.07
C GLN A 125 -1.80 6.22 12.89
N LEU A 126 -2.11 5.55 14.00
CA LEU A 126 -2.82 4.28 13.98
C LEU A 126 -4.32 4.49 14.11
N VAL A 127 -5.10 3.77 13.28
CA VAL A 127 -6.56 3.82 13.26
C VAL A 127 -7.16 2.42 13.17
N ASP A 128 -8.35 2.24 13.71
CA ASP A 128 -9.10 0.98 13.57
C ASP A 128 -9.87 0.93 12.25
N TRP A 129 -10.42 2.06 11.82
CA TRP A 129 -11.32 2.16 10.67
C TRP A 129 -10.87 3.23 9.68
N PRO A 130 -11.28 3.11 8.39
CA PRO A 130 -11.02 4.12 7.38
C PRO A 130 -11.51 5.51 7.81
N SER A 131 -10.75 6.53 7.46
CA SER A 131 -11.15 7.93 7.64
C SER A 131 -12.32 8.27 6.70
N THR A 132 -13.25 9.10 7.17
CA THR A 132 -14.31 9.67 6.31
C THR A 132 -13.73 10.66 5.30
N ASN A 133 -12.60 11.31 5.64
CA ASN A 133 -11.85 12.23 4.77
C ASN A 133 -10.44 11.68 4.54
N PRO A 134 -10.24 10.84 3.52
CA PRO A 134 -8.94 10.25 3.26
C PRO A 134 -7.86 11.28 2.97
N CYS A 135 -6.67 11.04 3.51
CA CYS A 135 -5.51 11.93 3.40
C CYS A 135 -5.73 13.37 3.95
N GLU A 136 -6.74 13.58 4.77
CA GLU A 136 -6.85 14.80 5.55
C GLU A 136 -5.78 14.81 6.64
N ASN A 137 -4.92 15.85 6.62
CA ASN A 137 -3.79 16.03 7.55
C ASN A 137 -2.72 14.92 7.53
N VAL A 138 -2.71 14.03 6.53
CA VAL A 138 -1.66 13.05 6.30
C VAL A 138 -1.28 12.98 4.83
N ASP A 139 -0.06 12.50 4.55
CA ASP A 139 0.43 12.36 3.17
C ASP A 139 -0.10 11.07 2.51
N ILE A 140 -0.20 9.99 3.30
CA ILE A 140 -0.60 8.66 2.85
C ILE A 140 -1.57 8.04 3.85
N GLU A 141 -2.56 7.34 3.36
CA GLU A 141 -3.40 6.47 4.18
C GLU A 141 -3.36 5.02 3.64
N ILE A 142 -3.16 4.04 4.51
CA ILE A 142 -3.31 2.61 4.20
C ILE A 142 -4.50 2.09 4.99
N THR A 143 -5.60 1.82 4.29
CA THR A 143 -6.89 1.58 4.90
C THR A 143 -7.55 0.29 4.41
N ASN A 144 -8.46 -0.25 5.21
CA ASN A 144 -9.33 -1.36 4.85
C ASN A 144 -10.61 -0.83 4.20
N GLY A 145 -10.85 -1.20 2.94
CA GLY A 145 -11.99 -0.73 2.18
C GLY A 145 -11.72 0.60 1.46
N LYS A 146 -12.66 0.97 0.59
CA LYS A 146 -12.59 2.17 -0.24
C LYS A 146 -13.61 3.18 0.27
N VAL A 147 -13.18 4.43 0.40
CA VAL A 147 -14.05 5.58 0.65
C VAL A 147 -13.97 6.48 -0.58
N ASP A 148 -15.10 6.73 -1.23
CA ASP A 148 -15.12 7.55 -2.44
C ASP A 148 -14.75 8.99 -2.12
N SER A 149 -13.74 9.50 -2.85
CA SER A 149 -13.27 10.88 -2.79
C SER A 149 -12.71 11.29 -4.15
N GLU A 150 -13.10 12.48 -4.62
CA GLU A 150 -12.60 13.02 -5.89
C GLU A 150 -11.16 13.53 -5.82
N GLU A 151 -10.64 13.77 -4.61
CA GLU A 151 -9.32 14.36 -4.40
C GLU A 151 -8.20 13.32 -4.24
N THR A 152 -8.55 12.05 -4.09
CA THR A 152 -7.60 10.98 -3.77
C THR A 152 -7.65 9.84 -4.77
N SER A 153 -6.48 9.21 -4.99
CA SER A 153 -6.36 7.96 -5.73
C SER A 153 -6.35 6.78 -4.78
N TYR A 154 -7.00 5.68 -5.20
CA TYR A 154 -7.07 4.42 -4.48
C TYR A 154 -6.41 3.33 -5.29
N GLU A 155 -5.41 2.70 -4.72
CA GLU A 155 -4.72 1.56 -5.33
C GLU A 155 -4.83 0.35 -4.40
N ARG A 156 -5.39 -0.74 -4.88
CA ARG A 156 -5.50 -1.98 -4.09
C ARG A 156 -4.12 -2.60 -3.95
N LEU A 157 -3.69 -2.85 -2.71
CA LEU A 157 -2.37 -3.40 -2.42
C LEU A 157 -2.36 -4.93 -2.46
N PHE A 158 -3.42 -5.57 -1.95
CA PHE A 158 -3.44 -7.03 -1.80
C PHE A 158 -4.79 -7.62 -2.19
N GLN A 159 -4.77 -8.84 -2.75
CA GLN A 159 -5.92 -9.71 -2.81
C GLN A 159 -5.94 -10.55 -1.54
N GLU A 160 -6.95 -10.35 -0.70
CA GLU A 160 -7.05 -11.00 0.61
C GLU A 160 -8.13 -12.07 0.62
N HIS A 161 -8.01 -12.98 1.58
CA HIS A 161 -8.97 -14.05 1.82
C HIS A 161 -9.33 -14.07 3.32
N TRP A 162 -10.55 -14.45 3.61
CA TRP A 162 -10.99 -14.73 4.98
C TRP A 162 -10.65 -16.15 5.36
N GLN A 163 -10.06 -16.32 6.53
CA GLN A 163 -9.63 -17.60 7.09
C GLN A 163 -10.11 -17.72 8.54
N LEU A 164 -10.58 -18.91 8.91
CA LEU A 164 -10.94 -19.20 10.30
C LEU A 164 -9.74 -19.80 11.01
N VAL A 165 -9.28 -19.13 12.08
CA VAL A 165 -8.05 -19.49 12.80
C VAL A 165 -8.32 -19.72 14.28
N CYS A 166 -7.43 -20.46 14.93
CA CYS A 166 -7.42 -20.68 16.37
C CYS A 166 -6.00 -21.04 16.84
N SER A 167 -5.79 -21.13 18.17
CA SER A 167 -4.52 -21.66 18.68
C SER A 167 -4.40 -23.17 18.43
N PRO A 168 -3.18 -23.73 18.35
CA PRO A 168 -2.96 -25.18 18.22
C PRO A 168 -3.63 -25.98 19.34
N ALA A 169 -3.54 -25.49 20.58
CA ALA A 169 -4.16 -26.14 21.73
C ALA A 169 -5.70 -26.16 21.62
N PHE A 170 -6.30 -25.04 21.17
CA PHE A 170 -7.74 -24.97 20.91
C PHE A 170 -8.16 -25.98 19.83
N LYS A 171 -7.42 -26.05 18.71
CA LYS A 171 -7.70 -27.00 17.64
C LYS A 171 -7.69 -28.45 18.14
N GLN A 172 -6.72 -28.81 18.97
CA GLN A 172 -6.63 -30.12 19.57
C GLN A 172 -7.82 -30.41 20.50
N GLN A 173 -8.19 -29.45 21.37
CA GLN A 173 -9.31 -29.58 22.31
C GLN A 173 -10.64 -29.76 21.60
N TYR A 174 -10.90 -29.04 20.52
CA TYR A 174 -12.17 -29.02 19.79
C TYR A 174 -12.12 -29.76 18.45
N GLN A 175 -11.15 -30.67 18.26
CA GLN A 175 -10.96 -31.38 17.00
C GLN A 175 -12.20 -32.15 16.53
N ALA A 176 -12.92 -32.78 17.45
CA ALA A 176 -14.14 -33.55 17.13
C ALA A 176 -15.25 -32.64 16.57
N GLN A 177 -15.45 -31.44 17.17
CA GLN A 177 -16.42 -30.47 16.73
C GLN A 177 -16.05 -29.87 15.38
N LEU A 178 -14.76 -29.54 15.17
CA LEU A 178 -14.24 -29.01 13.91
C LEU A 178 -14.43 -30.03 12.77
N ASN A 179 -14.05 -31.29 13.01
CA ASN A 179 -14.22 -32.36 12.02
C ASN A 179 -15.69 -32.65 11.68
N ALA A 180 -16.58 -32.47 12.64
CA ALA A 180 -18.02 -32.64 12.46
C ALA A 180 -18.72 -31.39 11.91
N ASN A 181 -18.00 -30.30 11.63
CA ASN A 181 -18.55 -28.98 11.26
C ASN A 181 -19.58 -28.44 12.27
N ALA A 182 -19.44 -28.80 13.55
CA ALA A 182 -20.37 -28.41 14.62
C ALA A 182 -19.93 -27.06 15.24
N PHE A 183 -19.92 -26.00 14.43
CA PHE A 183 -19.43 -24.68 14.82
C PHE A 183 -20.21 -24.03 15.96
N SER A 184 -21.51 -24.31 16.08
CA SER A 184 -22.36 -23.81 17.19
C SER A 184 -21.90 -24.27 18.57
N LYS A 185 -21.07 -25.30 18.66
CA LYS A 185 -20.47 -25.79 19.91
C LYS A 185 -19.10 -25.21 20.22
N LEU A 186 -18.61 -24.28 19.39
CA LEU A 186 -17.29 -23.64 19.55
C LEU A 186 -17.44 -22.27 20.16
N PRO A 187 -16.56 -21.87 21.10
CA PRO A 187 -16.40 -20.48 21.45
C PRO A 187 -15.75 -19.68 20.31
N ALA A 188 -16.13 -18.41 20.14
CA ALA A 188 -15.59 -17.52 19.12
C ALA A 188 -15.20 -16.15 19.66
N VAL A 189 -14.20 -15.59 19.02
CA VAL A 189 -13.81 -14.18 19.12
C VAL A 189 -14.32 -13.46 17.88
N GLN A 190 -14.97 -12.32 18.05
CA GLN A 190 -15.49 -11.51 16.95
C GLN A 190 -14.85 -10.13 16.92
N VAL A 191 -14.45 -9.67 15.73
CA VAL A 191 -14.04 -8.28 15.51
C VAL A 191 -15.27 -7.47 15.12
N LYS A 192 -15.57 -6.42 15.89
CA LYS A 192 -16.67 -5.49 15.59
C LYS A 192 -16.39 -4.71 14.31
N GLY A 193 -17.42 -4.52 13.48
CA GLY A 193 -17.37 -3.66 12.31
C GLY A 193 -16.88 -4.32 11.01
N TYR A 194 -16.52 -5.59 11.02
CA TYR A 194 -16.30 -6.30 9.76
C TYR A 194 -17.62 -6.41 8.98
N GLN A 195 -17.58 -6.05 7.67
CA GLN A 195 -18.74 -6.17 6.78
C GLN A 195 -18.99 -7.64 6.42
N GLU A 196 -17.93 -8.37 6.09
CA GLU A 196 -17.97 -9.81 5.90
C GLU A 196 -17.96 -10.50 7.26
N ASN A 197 -18.83 -11.47 7.42
CA ASN A 197 -19.04 -12.15 8.69
C ASN A 197 -18.90 -13.66 8.59
N LEU A 198 -18.86 -14.31 9.73
CA LEU A 198 -18.67 -15.75 9.83
C LEU A 198 -19.79 -16.55 9.15
N MET A 199 -21.04 -16.06 9.14
CA MET A 199 -22.14 -16.72 8.43
C MET A 199 -21.90 -16.78 6.92
N GLN A 200 -21.45 -15.67 6.32
CA GLN A 200 -21.10 -15.60 4.89
C GLN A 200 -19.95 -16.57 4.58
N TRP A 201 -18.92 -16.58 5.44
CA TRP A 201 -17.78 -17.49 5.28
C TRP A 201 -18.20 -18.97 5.37
N LEU A 202 -19.05 -19.35 6.35
CA LEU A 202 -19.58 -20.70 6.48
C LEU A 202 -20.41 -21.10 5.26
N SER A 203 -21.29 -20.21 4.81
CA SER A 203 -22.14 -20.44 3.61
C SER A 203 -21.29 -20.60 2.35
N HIS A 204 -20.29 -19.73 2.14
CA HIS A 204 -19.38 -19.81 0.98
C HIS A 204 -18.66 -21.16 0.90
N ASN A 205 -18.24 -21.69 2.04
CA ASN A 205 -17.53 -22.97 2.13
C ASN A 205 -18.46 -24.18 2.26
N GLN A 206 -19.79 -24.01 2.12
CA GLN A 206 -20.80 -25.07 2.23
C GLN A 206 -20.73 -25.83 3.58
N LEU A 207 -20.39 -25.11 4.64
CA LEU A 207 -20.31 -25.60 6.01
C LEU A 207 -21.63 -25.33 6.73
N SER A 208 -21.84 -25.96 7.92
CA SER A 208 -23.01 -25.67 8.74
C SER A 208 -23.10 -24.17 9.06
N THR A 209 -24.24 -23.56 8.82
CA THR A 209 -24.48 -22.12 9.08
C THR A 209 -24.87 -21.82 10.53
N GLU A 210 -24.85 -22.82 11.41
CA GLU A 210 -25.00 -22.59 12.84
C GLU A 210 -23.79 -21.86 13.40
N LEU A 211 -24.02 -20.66 13.91
CA LEU A 211 -22.93 -19.79 14.38
C LEU A 211 -22.38 -20.25 15.72
N PRO A 212 -21.06 -20.09 15.94
CA PRO A 212 -20.42 -20.34 17.23
C PRO A 212 -20.87 -19.33 18.27
N GLN A 213 -20.64 -19.67 19.55
CA GLN A 213 -20.96 -18.80 20.67
C GLN A 213 -19.90 -17.71 20.80
N ILE A 214 -20.29 -16.46 20.59
CA ILE A 214 -19.37 -15.34 20.75
C ILE A 214 -19.10 -15.15 22.24
N GLN A 215 -17.86 -15.41 22.66
CA GLN A 215 -17.39 -15.18 24.03
C GLN A 215 -16.70 -13.83 24.20
N LEU A 216 -16.09 -13.30 23.13
CA LEU A 216 -15.41 -12.02 23.16
C LEU A 216 -15.71 -11.23 21.89
N GLU A 217 -16.18 -10.00 22.06
CA GLU A 217 -16.24 -9.01 20.99
C GLU A 217 -15.24 -7.89 21.25
N ILE A 218 -14.45 -7.53 20.24
CA ILE A 218 -13.42 -6.51 20.34
C ILE A 218 -13.36 -5.69 19.07
N SER A 219 -13.07 -4.38 19.17
CA SER A 219 -13.05 -3.49 18.00
C SER A 219 -11.77 -3.58 17.18
N ASN A 220 -10.69 -4.11 17.76
CA ASN A 220 -9.37 -4.12 17.15
C ASN A 220 -8.94 -5.55 16.80
N SER A 221 -8.62 -5.80 15.52
CA SER A 221 -8.27 -7.13 15.03
C SER A 221 -6.91 -7.64 15.56
N LEU A 222 -5.97 -6.77 15.91
CA LEU A 222 -4.70 -7.19 16.51
C LEU A 222 -4.92 -7.82 17.88
N HIS A 223 -5.77 -7.22 18.71
CA HIS A 223 -6.12 -7.78 20.02
C HIS A 223 -7.01 -9.03 19.89
N ALA A 224 -7.85 -9.12 18.84
CA ALA A 224 -8.60 -10.33 18.55
C ALA A 224 -7.69 -11.52 18.20
N LEU A 225 -6.62 -11.27 17.43
CA LEU A 225 -5.59 -12.27 17.12
C LEU A 225 -4.88 -12.75 18.40
N GLU A 226 -4.56 -11.85 19.31
CA GLU A 226 -3.97 -12.21 20.59
C GLU A 226 -4.94 -13.06 21.44
N ALA A 227 -6.22 -12.69 21.49
CA ALA A 227 -7.25 -13.48 22.16
C ALA A 227 -7.37 -14.90 21.58
N ALA A 228 -7.31 -15.04 20.26
CA ALA A 228 -7.32 -16.35 19.60
C ALA A 228 -6.07 -17.18 19.92
N LYS A 229 -4.88 -16.56 20.01
CA LYS A 229 -3.64 -17.22 20.46
C LYS A 229 -3.75 -17.74 21.89
N GLN A 230 -4.42 -17.02 22.78
CA GLN A 230 -4.68 -17.44 24.16
C GLN A 230 -5.76 -18.55 24.25
N GLY A 231 -6.32 -18.99 23.12
CA GLY A 231 -7.30 -20.08 23.07
C GLY A 231 -8.70 -19.70 23.48
N ILE A 232 -9.08 -18.41 23.47
CA ILE A 232 -10.42 -17.95 23.85
C ILE A 232 -11.47 -18.48 22.85
N GLY A 233 -11.11 -18.62 21.56
CA GLY A 233 -12.07 -19.11 20.56
C GLY A 233 -11.51 -19.12 19.15
N VAL A 234 -12.35 -19.55 18.20
CA VAL A 234 -12.08 -19.37 16.76
C VAL A 234 -12.26 -17.91 16.38
N LEU A 235 -11.46 -17.45 15.43
CA LEU A 235 -11.51 -16.08 14.92
C LEU A 235 -11.52 -16.09 13.39
N LEU A 236 -12.50 -15.43 12.79
CA LEU A 236 -12.48 -15.12 11.36
C LEU A 236 -11.63 -13.88 11.12
N VAL A 237 -10.62 -13.99 10.27
CA VAL A 237 -9.64 -12.94 10.04
C VAL A 237 -9.12 -12.97 8.60
N ARG A 238 -8.63 -11.83 8.10
CA ARG A 238 -8.01 -11.74 6.78
C ARG A 238 -6.63 -12.37 6.74
N SER A 239 -6.28 -12.97 5.61
CA SER A 239 -5.02 -13.69 5.40
C SER A 239 -3.78 -12.85 5.70
N LEU A 240 -3.76 -11.57 5.28
CA LEU A 240 -2.64 -10.67 5.54
C LEU A 240 -2.39 -10.45 7.03
N ALA A 241 -3.46 -10.33 7.82
CA ALA A 241 -3.36 -10.10 9.26
C ALA A 241 -2.78 -11.30 10.02
N VAL A 242 -2.94 -12.53 9.50
CA VAL A 242 -2.57 -13.76 10.20
C VAL A 242 -1.38 -14.48 9.59
N SER A 243 -0.92 -14.12 8.41
CA SER A 243 0.12 -14.82 7.65
C SER A 243 1.39 -15.14 8.46
N THR A 244 1.92 -14.14 9.16
CA THR A 244 3.11 -14.30 10.02
C THR A 244 2.85 -15.25 11.19
N LEU A 245 1.67 -15.21 11.79
CA LEU A 245 1.30 -16.07 12.94
C LEU A 245 1.09 -17.52 12.50
N LEU A 246 0.58 -17.74 11.28
CA LEU A 246 0.47 -19.08 10.69
C LEU A 246 1.86 -19.64 10.36
N LYS A 247 2.75 -18.85 9.75
CA LYS A 247 4.15 -19.26 9.49
C LYS A 247 4.90 -19.65 10.78
N LYS A 248 4.67 -18.91 11.89
CA LYS A 248 5.25 -19.19 13.21
C LYS A 248 4.54 -20.31 13.98
N LYS A 249 3.39 -20.78 13.51
CA LYS A 249 2.51 -21.75 14.19
C LYS A 249 1.95 -21.26 15.53
N ASP A 250 1.93 -19.93 15.76
CA ASP A 250 1.24 -19.33 16.92
C ASP A 250 -0.26 -19.47 16.78
N LEU A 251 -0.76 -19.42 15.54
CA LEU A 251 -2.11 -19.76 15.15
C LEU A 251 -2.08 -20.83 14.04
N VAL A 252 -3.20 -21.55 13.90
CA VAL A 252 -3.41 -22.54 12.85
C VAL A 252 -4.78 -22.32 12.22
N LEU A 253 -4.97 -22.78 10.98
CA LEU A 253 -6.30 -22.83 10.38
C LEU A 253 -7.18 -23.79 11.19
N ALA A 254 -8.35 -23.31 11.62
CA ALA A 254 -9.32 -24.14 12.33
C ALA A 254 -9.82 -25.25 11.39
N VAL A 255 -10.14 -24.89 10.15
CA VAL A 255 -10.45 -25.78 9.03
C VAL A 255 -9.71 -25.30 7.79
N ASP A 256 -9.44 -26.20 6.85
CA ASP A 256 -8.78 -25.86 5.57
C ASP A 256 -9.82 -25.32 4.58
N ALA A 257 -10.22 -24.08 4.80
CA ALA A 257 -11.20 -23.37 4.02
C ALA A 257 -10.91 -21.87 4.02
N SER A 258 -11.23 -21.22 2.91
CA SER A 258 -11.05 -19.76 2.76
C SER A 258 -12.18 -19.16 1.92
N MET A 259 -12.37 -17.86 2.02
CA MET A 259 -13.33 -17.10 1.21
C MET A 259 -12.61 -15.84 0.70
N PRO A 260 -12.66 -15.54 -0.62
CA PRO A 260 -12.13 -14.28 -1.14
C PRO A 260 -12.78 -13.10 -0.42
N SER A 261 -12.00 -12.07 -0.11
CA SER A 261 -12.51 -10.82 0.44
C SER A 261 -12.85 -9.85 -0.69
N ASP A 262 -14.04 -9.28 -0.68
CA ASP A 262 -14.44 -8.23 -1.61
C ASP A 262 -13.73 -6.91 -1.28
N SER A 263 -13.37 -6.71 -0.03
CA SER A 263 -12.56 -5.60 0.45
C SER A 263 -11.08 -6.02 0.61
N GLY A 264 -10.20 -5.04 0.83
CA GLY A 264 -8.76 -5.28 1.01
C GLY A 264 -8.07 -4.04 1.52
N HIS A 265 -6.75 -4.09 1.63
CA HIS A 265 -5.96 -2.92 1.93
C HIS A 265 -5.74 -2.08 0.67
N TYR A 266 -5.96 -0.79 0.81
CA TYR A 266 -5.78 0.21 -0.24
C TYR A 266 -4.74 1.23 0.19
N LEU A 267 -3.86 1.57 -0.74
CA LEU A 267 -3.01 2.74 -0.65
C LEU A 267 -3.83 3.94 -1.14
N VAL A 268 -3.96 4.95 -0.30
CA VAL A 268 -4.66 6.18 -0.62
C VAL A 268 -3.69 7.33 -0.56
N THR A 269 -3.62 8.11 -1.64
CA THR A 269 -2.77 9.29 -1.77
C THR A 269 -3.51 10.41 -2.48
N LYS A 270 -3.07 11.64 -2.32
CA LYS A 270 -3.52 12.75 -3.18
C LYS A 270 -3.06 12.51 -4.62
N HIS A 271 -3.80 13.04 -5.59
CA HIS A 271 -3.43 12.90 -7.01
C HIS A 271 -2.05 13.49 -7.34
N CYS A 272 -1.66 14.59 -6.67
CA CYS A 272 -0.33 15.16 -6.79
C CYS A 272 0.56 14.69 -5.63
N ARG A 273 1.41 13.70 -5.88
CA ARG A 273 2.32 13.12 -4.89
C ARG A 273 3.60 13.94 -4.78
N SER A 274 4.05 14.23 -3.57
CA SER A 274 5.38 14.77 -3.31
C SER A 274 6.47 13.70 -3.51
N ALA A 275 7.73 14.12 -3.59
CA ALA A 275 8.85 13.18 -3.76
C ALA A 275 8.93 12.14 -2.63
N LYS A 276 8.74 12.55 -1.36
CA LYS A 276 8.74 11.64 -0.20
C LYS A 276 7.62 10.59 -0.26
N VAL A 277 6.45 10.97 -0.79
CA VAL A 277 5.33 10.05 -1.02
C VAL A 277 5.69 9.02 -2.08
N ASN A 278 6.30 9.45 -3.20
CA ASN A 278 6.72 8.54 -4.26
C ASN A 278 7.76 7.52 -3.75
N PHE A 279 8.76 7.96 -2.97
CA PHE A 279 9.75 7.03 -2.41
C PHE A 279 9.14 5.96 -1.52
N PHE A 280 8.18 6.36 -0.68
CA PHE A 280 7.50 5.38 0.17
C PHE A 280 6.64 4.43 -0.66
N CYS A 281 5.93 4.93 -1.68
CA CYS A 281 5.12 4.10 -2.58
C CYS A 281 5.99 3.11 -3.36
N ASP A 282 7.10 3.56 -3.96
CA ASP A 282 8.01 2.70 -4.73
C ASP A 282 8.61 1.60 -3.84
N TRP A 283 9.04 1.96 -2.62
CA TRP A 283 9.50 0.99 -1.63
C TRP A 283 8.39 0.01 -1.23
N LEU A 284 7.17 0.51 -0.98
CA LEU A 284 6.02 -0.31 -0.58
C LEU A 284 5.69 -1.36 -1.65
N TYR A 285 5.62 -0.96 -2.92
CA TYR A 285 5.35 -1.87 -4.04
C TYR A 285 6.44 -2.92 -4.18
N HIS A 286 7.70 -2.52 -4.08
CA HIS A 286 8.81 -3.48 -4.10
C HIS A 286 8.72 -4.51 -2.95
N GLN A 287 8.32 -4.08 -1.75
CA GLN A 287 8.12 -5.00 -0.62
C GLN A 287 6.93 -5.94 -0.83
N ILE A 288 5.90 -5.51 -1.55
CA ILE A 288 4.75 -6.36 -1.92
C ILE A 288 5.20 -7.42 -2.92
N GLU A 289 5.91 -7.04 -3.98
CA GLU A 289 6.45 -7.98 -4.98
C GLU A 289 7.34 -9.06 -4.34
N LEU A 290 8.19 -8.66 -3.39
CA LEU A 290 9.03 -9.62 -2.64
C LEU A 290 8.19 -10.59 -1.79
N ALA A 291 7.10 -10.11 -1.19
CA ALA A 291 6.23 -10.94 -0.35
C ALA A 291 5.37 -11.91 -1.16
N ASP A 292 5.02 -11.58 -2.39
CA ASP A 292 4.27 -12.45 -3.30
C ASP A 292 5.16 -13.54 -3.94
N ALA A 293 6.48 -13.35 -3.90
CA ALA A 293 7.47 -14.32 -4.40
C ALA A 293 7.90 -15.37 -3.34
N GLU A 294 7.55 -15.19 -2.05
CA GLU A 294 7.83 -16.10 -0.91
C GLU A 294 6.65 -17.08 -0.64
#